data_2ceed0a0e4e4ab1f18aeafa22307819c
#
_entry.id   2ceed0a0e4e4ab1f18aeafa22307819c
#
_cell.length_a   1.000
_cell.length_b   1.000
_cell.length_c   1.000
_cell.angle_alpha   90.00
_cell.angle_beta   90.00
_cell.angle_gamma   90.00
#
_symmetry.space_group_name_H-M   'P 1'
#
loop_
_entity.id
_entity.type
_entity.pdbx_description
1 polymer ?
#
loop_
_entity_poly.entity_id
_entity_poly.type
_entity_poly.pdbx_seq_one_letter_code
_entity_poly.pdbx_strand_id
1 'polypeptide(L)'
;MVVTNGLLSNKIEECLLIKENLDRLFFKLSFHYEEMERIGVLDTFFNNVNMIKKSPCSFTVEYITCDETLNEIEKFKSICNEKLGVLPQINMPRRGRASNLGIESKYTWKKYLEMWDNTGIDSEFFEFRRQVFGKKYRDFCYAGERMLWIDMSTGYSRQCYSTPDLQNFMGELDKPVKWLAVGNNCREAHCYVAHTFMTLGIAPFPGYVKYKPTYDVIRNRICSDGTEWLKPTYKKAFRYGISGRNFSDLKKVIINKLNILLKWKDRLTD
;
A
#
# COMPACT_ATOMS: atom_id res chain seq x y z
N MET A 1 6.23 6.61 3.23
CA MET A 1 5.06 5.88 3.75
C MET A 1 5.53 4.79 4.69
N VAL A 2 4.98 4.72 5.89
CA VAL A 2 5.22 3.65 6.88
C VAL A 2 4.07 2.66 6.77
N VAL A 3 4.37 1.37 6.60
CA VAL A 3 3.37 0.29 6.58
C VAL A 3 3.49 -0.49 7.88
N THR A 4 2.41 -0.58 8.64
CA THR A 4 2.42 -1.19 9.98
C THR A 4 1.05 -1.82 10.30
N ASN A 5 1.02 -2.75 11.25
CA ASN A 5 -0.24 -3.21 11.87
C ASN A 5 -0.76 -2.25 12.96
N GLY A 6 -0.05 -1.17 13.25
CA GLY A 6 -0.48 -0.14 14.19
C GLY A 6 -0.45 -0.52 15.67
N LEU A 7 0.24 -1.60 16.06
CA LEU A 7 0.23 -2.09 17.44
C LEU A 7 1.45 -1.66 18.29
N LEU A 8 2.50 -1.15 17.66
CA LEU A 8 3.73 -0.73 18.35
C LEU A 8 3.65 0.75 18.76
N SER A 9 2.95 1.03 19.86
CA SER A 9 2.69 2.39 20.34
C SER A 9 3.96 3.20 20.51
N ASN A 10 4.98 2.65 21.18
CA ASN A 10 6.26 3.32 21.39
C ASN A 10 6.97 3.71 20.09
N LYS A 11 6.89 2.87 19.05
CA LYS A 11 7.50 3.17 17.75
C LYS A 11 6.74 4.25 16.98
N ILE A 12 5.43 4.29 17.12
CA ILE A 12 4.61 5.36 16.56
C ILE A 12 4.93 6.67 17.27
N GLU A 13 4.99 6.67 18.61
CA GLU A 13 5.38 7.84 19.42
C GLU A 13 6.77 8.35 19.03
N GLU A 14 7.77 7.47 18.94
CA GLU A 14 9.13 7.82 18.49
C GLU A 14 9.11 8.51 17.11
N CYS A 15 8.33 7.98 16.15
CA CYS A 15 8.18 8.60 14.83
C CYS A 15 7.56 10.00 14.92
N LEU A 16 6.56 10.19 15.78
CA LEU A 16 5.89 11.49 15.94
C LEU A 16 6.73 12.52 16.69
N LEU A 17 7.69 12.08 17.50
CA LEU A 17 8.62 12.96 18.22
C LEU A 17 9.70 13.59 17.32
N ILE A 18 9.91 13.08 16.10
CA ILE A 18 10.90 13.64 15.15
C ILE A 18 10.61 15.11 14.82
N LYS A 19 9.34 15.53 14.84
CA LYS A 19 8.81 16.88 14.59
C LYS A 19 9.05 17.44 13.19
N GLU A 20 10.17 17.11 12.56
CA GLU A 20 10.51 17.57 11.21
C GLU A 20 9.79 16.77 10.12
N ASN A 21 9.22 17.47 9.13
CA ASN A 21 8.57 16.87 7.94
C ASN A 21 7.46 15.86 8.24
N LEU A 22 6.81 15.93 9.40
CA LEU A 22 5.69 15.03 9.75
C LEU A 22 4.52 15.13 8.77
N ASP A 23 4.31 16.28 8.16
CA ASP A 23 3.30 16.49 7.13
C ASP A 23 3.59 15.72 5.83
N ARG A 24 4.83 15.25 5.64
CA ARG A 24 5.26 14.36 4.56
C ARG A 24 5.23 12.87 4.95
N LEU A 25 4.89 12.57 6.20
CA LEU A 25 4.78 11.20 6.66
C LEU A 25 3.35 10.68 6.45
N PHE A 26 3.27 9.45 5.94
CA PHE A 26 2.00 8.77 5.71
C PHE A 26 2.04 7.37 6.31
N PHE A 27 1.09 7.09 7.20
CA PHE A 27 0.93 5.77 7.80
C PHE A 27 -0.13 4.96 7.04
N LYS A 28 0.25 3.79 6.58
CA LYS A 28 -0.68 2.77 6.11
C LYS A 28 -0.86 1.73 7.21
N LEU A 29 -2.00 1.76 7.85
CA LEU A 29 -2.34 0.90 8.97
C LEU A 29 -3.13 -0.31 8.47
N SER A 30 -2.56 -1.50 8.63
CA SER A 30 -3.25 -2.75 8.30
C SER A 30 -4.12 -3.18 9.47
N PHE A 31 -5.43 -3.15 9.28
CA PHE A 31 -6.42 -3.48 10.29
C PHE A 31 -6.86 -4.93 10.13
N HIS A 32 -6.41 -5.78 11.04
CA HIS A 32 -6.75 -7.20 11.13
C HIS A 32 -7.76 -7.39 12.26
N TYR A 33 -9.00 -6.97 12.02
CA TYR A 33 -10.04 -6.85 13.03
C TYR A 33 -10.22 -8.12 13.85
N GLU A 34 -10.43 -9.25 13.20
CA GLU A 34 -10.72 -10.54 13.86
C GLU A 34 -9.57 -10.98 14.77
N GLU A 35 -8.33 -10.85 14.28
CA GLU A 35 -7.16 -11.21 15.06
C GLU A 35 -6.94 -10.23 16.22
N MET A 36 -7.11 -8.94 15.98
CA MET A 36 -6.96 -7.91 17.02
C MET A 36 -8.04 -8.03 18.10
N GLU A 37 -9.27 -8.40 17.73
CA GLU A 37 -10.34 -8.70 18.67
C GLU A 37 -10.01 -9.95 19.49
N ARG A 38 -9.59 -11.05 18.82
CA ARG A 38 -9.24 -12.32 19.45
C ARG A 38 -8.15 -12.18 20.50
N ILE A 39 -7.14 -11.35 20.25
CA ILE A 39 -6.01 -11.13 21.19
C ILE A 39 -6.19 -9.92 22.12
N GLY A 40 -7.32 -9.23 22.03
CA GLY A 40 -7.69 -8.14 22.93
C GLY A 40 -6.88 -6.83 22.74
N VAL A 41 -6.46 -6.51 21.51
CA VAL A 41 -5.61 -5.32 21.23
C VAL A 41 -6.30 -4.25 20.38
N LEU A 42 -7.62 -4.35 20.18
CA LEU A 42 -8.38 -3.35 19.42
C LEU A 42 -8.22 -1.94 19.96
N ASP A 43 -8.29 -1.77 21.29
CA ASP A 43 -8.12 -0.45 21.90
C ASP A 43 -6.72 0.12 21.67
N THR A 44 -5.68 -0.72 21.73
CA THR A 44 -4.32 -0.30 21.39
C THR A 44 -4.23 0.21 19.96
N PHE A 45 -4.81 -0.53 19.01
CA PHE A 45 -4.86 -0.13 17.61
C PHE A 45 -5.56 1.23 17.43
N PHE A 46 -6.77 1.39 17.97
CA PHE A 46 -7.55 2.62 17.82
C PHE A 46 -6.91 3.82 18.53
N ASN A 47 -6.29 3.62 19.70
CA ASN A 47 -5.54 4.65 20.38
C ASN A 47 -4.35 5.14 19.53
N ASN A 48 -3.62 4.25 18.89
CA ASN A 48 -2.53 4.57 18.00
C ASN A 48 -3.00 5.29 16.73
N VAL A 49 -4.14 4.85 16.14
CA VAL A 49 -4.77 5.59 15.04
C VAL A 49 -5.14 7.01 15.46
N ASN A 50 -5.73 7.18 16.64
CA ASN A 50 -6.11 8.49 17.16
C ASN A 50 -4.88 9.39 17.44
N MET A 51 -3.78 8.81 17.89
CA MET A 51 -2.51 9.54 18.07
C MET A 51 -2.01 10.09 16.73
N ILE A 52 -2.01 9.24 15.68
CA ILE A 52 -1.62 9.66 14.33
C ILE A 52 -2.62 10.69 13.77
N LYS A 53 -3.92 10.49 13.94
CA LYS A 53 -4.98 11.41 13.51
C LYS A 53 -4.79 12.83 14.04
N LYS A 54 -4.36 12.96 15.29
CA LYS A 54 -4.08 14.24 15.97
C LYS A 54 -2.76 14.89 15.52
N SER A 55 -1.89 14.18 14.83
CA SER A 55 -0.61 14.67 14.35
C SER A 55 -0.72 15.35 12.97
N PRO A 56 0.35 16.01 12.48
CA PRO A 56 0.42 16.49 11.11
C PRO A 56 0.49 15.39 10.04
N CYS A 57 0.68 14.12 10.43
CA CYS A 57 0.81 13.02 9.51
C CYS A 57 -0.49 12.70 8.76
N SER A 58 -0.36 12.20 7.55
CA SER A 58 -1.45 11.55 6.84
C SER A 58 -1.51 10.07 7.17
N PHE A 59 -2.67 9.46 7.05
CA PHE A 59 -2.81 8.01 7.27
C PHE A 59 -3.95 7.40 6.44
N THR A 60 -3.98 6.09 6.40
CA THR A 60 -5.12 5.29 5.93
C THR A 60 -5.23 4.03 6.78
N VAL A 61 -6.44 3.61 7.05
CA VAL A 61 -6.73 2.32 7.69
C VAL A 61 -7.28 1.39 6.62
N GLU A 62 -6.58 0.27 6.39
CA GLU A 62 -6.98 -0.76 5.42
C GLU A 62 -7.37 -2.04 6.17
N TYR A 63 -8.64 -2.36 6.12
CA TYR A 63 -9.15 -3.64 6.59
C TYR A 63 -9.00 -4.69 5.49
N ILE A 64 -8.37 -5.81 5.81
CA ILE A 64 -8.31 -6.98 4.94
C ILE A 64 -9.58 -7.79 5.20
N THR A 65 -10.44 -7.90 4.20
CA THR A 65 -11.72 -8.56 4.34
C THR A 65 -11.58 -10.03 4.75
N CYS A 66 -12.41 -10.45 5.69
CA CYS A 66 -12.48 -11.80 6.22
C CYS A 66 -13.93 -12.32 6.14
N ASP A 67 -14.10 -13.60 5.79
CA ASP A 67 -15.45 -14.18 5.63
C ASP A 67 -16.22 -14.21 6.95
N GLU A 68 -15.53 -14.34 8.06
CA GLU A 68 -16.09 -14.39 9.41
C GLU A 68 -16.80 -13.07 9.77
N THR A 69 -16.20 -11.95 9.39
CA THR A 69 -16.76 -10.61 9.67
C THR A 69 -18.11 -10.37 8.99
N LEU A 70 -18.39 -11.06 7.89
CA LEU A 70 -19.70 -10.97 7.23
C LEU A 70 -20.86 -11.38 8.15
N ASN A 71 -20.61 -12.27 9.12
CA ASN A 71 -21.61 -12.72 10.08
C ASN A 71 -21.93 -11.67 11.16
N GLU A 72 -21.01 -10.74 11.39
CA GLU A 72 -21.11 -9.69 12.41
C GLU A 72 -20.83 -8.30 11.84
N ILE A 73 -21.14 -8.10 10.55
CA ILE A 73 -20.80 -6.89 9.79
C ILE A 73 -21.31 -5.61 10.44
N GLU A 74 -22.49 -5.64 11.07
CA GLU A 74 -23.04 -4.47 11.74
C GLU A 74 -22.28 -4.12 13.02
N LYS A 75 -21.80 -5.12 13.77
CA LYS A 75 -20.89 -4.91 14.91
C LYS A 75 -19.59 -4.28 14.46
N PHE A 76 -18.98 -4.83 13.41
CA PHE A 76 -17.76 -4.27 12.81
C PHE A 76 -17.94 -2.80 12.38
N LYS A 77 -19.04 -2.49 11.67
CA LYS A 77 -19.36 -1.12 11.24
C LYS A 77 -19.56 -0.19 12.44
N SER A 78 -20.26 -0.65 13.46
CA SER A 78 -20.51 0.12 14.68
C SER A 78 -19.20 0.50 15.37
N ILE A 79 -18.30 -0.48 15.58
CA ILE A 79 -16.99 -0.25 16.19
C ILE A 79 -16.15 0.73 15.35
N CYS A 80 -16.12 0.54 14.04
CA CYS A 80 -15.36 1.43 13.17
C CYS A 80 -15.90 2.87 13.20
N ASN A 81 -17.21 3.04 13.12
CA ASN A 81 -17.82 4.37 13.19
C ASN A 81 -17.59 5.05 14.54
N GLU A 82 -17.67 4.30 15.65
CA GLU A 82 -17.39 4.81 16.99
C GLU A 82 -15.92 5.20 17.17
N LYS A 83 -15.00 4.30 16.83
CA LYS A 83 -13.56 4.46 17.14
C LYS A 83 -12.77 5.25 16.10
N LEU A 84 -13.10 5.11 14.81
CA LEU A 84 -12.41 5.83 13.73
C LEU A 84 -13.18 7.07 13.26
N GLY A 85 -14.50 7.10 13.51
CA GLY A 85 -15.40 8.12 12.98
C GLY A 85 -15.77 7.93 11.51
N VAL A 86 -15.37 6.81 10.90
CA VAL A 86 -15.66 6.45 9.51
C VAL A 86 -15.28 4.98 9.26
N LEU A 87 -15.92 4.35 8.29
CA LEU A 87 -15.56 2.99 7.88
C LEU A 87 -14.16 2.96 7.21
N PRO A 88 -13.35 1.92 7.47
CA PRO A 88 -12.02 1.80 6.86
C PRO A 88 -12.10 1.57 5.35
N GLN A 89 -10.98 1.72 4.67
CA GLN A 89 -10.81 1.20 3.31
C GLN A 89 -10.77 -0.32 3.38
N ILE A 90 -11.52 -1.01 2.53
CA ILE A 90 -11.48 -2.47 2.47
C ILE A 90 -10.56 -2.97 1.37
N ASN A 91 -9.82 -4.03 1.65
CA ASN A 91 -8.87 -4.64 0.74
C ASN A 91 -9.12 -6.16 0.63
N MET A 92 -8.81 -6.72 -0.51
CA MET A 92 -9.03 -8.14 -0.79
C MET A 92 -7.97 -9.01 -0.13
N PRO A 93 -8.35 -10.09 0.55
CA PRO A 93 -7.42 -11.09 1.04
C PRO A 93 -6.82 -11.85 -0.15
N ARG A 94 -5.54 -12.16 -0.09
CA ARG A 94 -4.83 -12.86 -1.17
C ARG A 94 -4.33 -14.20 -0.68
N ARG A 95 -4.68 -15.26 -1.41
CA ARG A 95 -4.14 -16.60 -1.22
C ARG A 95 -3.11 -16.88 -2.30
N GLY A 96 -1.99 -17.48 -1.89
CA GLY A 96 -0.95 -17.94 -2.79
C GLY A 96 0.00 -16.83 -3.28
N ARG A 97 0.97 -17.28 -4.06
CA ARG A 97 1.98 -16.43 -4.71
C ARG A 97 1.73 -16.40 -6.22
N ALA A 98 2.52 -15.64 -6.93
CA ALA A 98 2.46 -15.27 -8.33
C ALA A 98 1.82 -16.25 -9.32
N SER A 99 1.99 -17.55 -9.18
CA SER A 99 1.51 -18.55 -10.13
C SER A 99 0.08 -19.04 -9.86
N ASN A 100 -0.43 -18.85 -8.64
CA ASN A 100 -1.75 -19.34 -8.24
C ASN A 100 -2.44 -18.31 -7.34
N LEU A 101 -2.74 -17.14 -7.92
CA LEU A 101 -3.44 -16.09 -7.21
C LEU A 101 -4.92 -16.40 -7.10
N GLY A 102 -5.38 -16.53 -5.86
CA GLY A 102 -6.81 -16.53 -5.50
C GLY A 102 -7.11 -15.52 -4.41
N ILE A 103 -8.37 -15.39 -4.07
CA ILE A 103 -8.81 -14.75 -2.83
C ILE A 103 -8.73 -15.78 -1.70
N GLU A 104 -8.38 -15.34 -0.50
CA GLU A 104 -8.50 -16.13 0.74
C GLU A 104 -9.93 -15.99 1.24
N SER A 105 -10.83 -16.81 0.68
CA SER A 105 -12.25 -16.84 0.97
C SER A 105 -12.81 -18.22 0.64
N LYS A 106 -13.82 -18.66 1.37
CA LYS A 106 -14.60 -19.88 1.07
C LYS A 106 -15.52 -19.71 -0.13
N TYR A 107 -15.74 -18.48 -0.55
CA TYR A 107 -16.63 -18.15 -1.65
C TYR A 107 -15.89 -18.10 -3.00
N THR A 108 -16.61 -18.31 -4.10
CA THR A 108 -16.12 -18.00 -5.43
C THR A 108 -15.92 -16.49 -5.58
N TRP A 109 -15.05 -16.08 -6.52
CA TRP A 109 -14.78 -14.66 -6.80
C TRP A 109 -16.06 -13.82 -6.94
N LYS A 110 -17.01 -14.31 -7.76
CA LYS A 110 -18.28 -13.60 -7.98
C LYS A 110 -19.09 -13.45 -6.69
N LYS A 111 -19.23 -14.54 -5.94
CA LYS A 111 -20.01 -14.54 -4.69
C LYS A 111 -19.36 -13.69 -3.60
N TYR A 112 -18.03 -13.74 -3.51
CA TYR A 112 -17.25 -12.89 -2.60
C TYR A 112 -17.51 -11.40 -2.88
N LEU A 113 -17.42 -10.97 -4.14
CA LEU A 113 -17.71 -9.57 -4.50
C LEU A 113 -19.14 -9.17 -4.16
N GLU A 114 -20.12 -10.01 -4.52
CA GLU A 114 -21.55 -9.77 -4.19
C GLU A 114 -21.78 -9.58 -2.68
N MET A 115 -21.16 -10.43 -1.86
CA MET A 115 -21.33 -10.36 -0.41
C MET A 115 -20.74 -9.08 0.18
N TRP A 116 -19.54 -8.69 -0.29
CA TRP A 116 -18.91 -7.46 0.19
C TRP A 116 -19.58 -6.20 -0.36
N ASP A 117 -20.11 -6.22 -1.58
CA ASP A 117 -20.93 -5.12 -2.12
C ASP A 117 -22.21 -4.93 -1.27
N ASN A 118 -22.84 -6.02 -0.82
CA ASN A 118 -24.03 -5.99 0.00
C ASN A 118 -23.80 -5.49 1.44
N THR A 119 -22.55 -5.38 1.90
CA THR A 119 -22.25 -4.79 3.21
C THR A 119 -22.53 -3.29 3.26
N GLY A 120 -22.61 -2.63 2.11
CA GLY A 120 -22.73 -1.18 2.01
C GLY A 120 -21.50 -0.41 2.45
N ILE A 121 -20.35 -1.07 2.62
CA ILE A 121 -19.08 -0.39 2.87
C ILE A 121 -18.58 0.16 1.54
N ASP A 122 -18.85 1.44 1.30
CA ASP A 122 -18.32 2.13 0.13
C ASP A 122 -16.80 2.31 0.25
N SER A 123 -16.05 1.88 -0.77
CA SER A 123 -14.60 1.96 -0.80
C SER A 123 -14.07 2.05 -2.23
N GLU A 124 -13.69 3.26 -2.65
CA GLU A 124 -12.99 3.49 -3.91
C GLU A 124 -11.73 2.63 -4.03
N PHE A 125 -11.08 2.35 -2.91
CA PHE A 125 -9.94 1.47 -2.87
C PHE A 125 -10.31 0.01 -3.21
N PHE A 126 -11.44 -0.48 -2.74
CA PHE A 126 -11.93 -1.82 -3.04
C PHE A 126 -12.28 -1.95 -4.52
N GLU A 127 -12.98 -0.98 -5.06
CA GLU A 127 -13.33 -0.94 -6.49
C GLU A 127 -12.07 -0.91 -7.36
N PHE A 128 -11.09 -0.10 -6.98
CA PHE A 128 -9.79 -0.10 -7.64
C PHE A 128 -9.12 -1.47 -7.60
N ARG A 129 -9.09 -2.11 -6.42
CA ARG A 129 -8.51 -3.45 -6.25
C ARG A 129 -9.22 -4.50 -7.10
N ARG A 130 -10.55 -4.46 -7.17
CA ARG A 130 -11.38 -5.33 -8.03
C ARG A 130 -10.94 -5.27 -9.49
N GLN A 131 -10.66 -4.09 -9.98
CA GLN A 131 -10.31 -3.90 -11.39
C GLN A 131 -8.90 -4.38 -11.75
N VAL A 132 -7.96 -4.35 -10.82
CA VAL A 132 -6.56 -4.73 -11.07
C VAL A 132 -6.19 -6.11 -10.53
N PHE A 133 -7.06 -6.75 -9.76
CA PHE A 133 -6.79 -8.05 -9.16
C PHE A 133 -6.52 -9.12 -10.23
N GLY A 134 -5.44 -9.87 -10.08
CA GLY A 134 -5.06 -10.92 -11.03
C GLY A 134 -4.51 -10.44 -12.37
N LYS A 135 -4.46 -9.14 -12.64
CA LYS A 135 -3.98 -8.62 -13.92
C LYS A 135 -2.45 -8.49 -13.96
N LYS A 136 -1.83 -9.09 -14.96
CA LYS A 136 -0.40 -8.95 -15.23
C LYS A 136 -0.12 -7.54 -15.73
N TYR A 137 0.79 -6.85 -15.03
CA TYR A 137 1.38 -5.60 -15.50
C TYR A 137 2.55 -5.88 -16.44
N ARG A 138 2.54 -5.31 -17.64
CA ARG A 138 3.55 -5.57 -18.69
C ARG A 138 4.33 -4.33 -19.14
N ASP A 139 3.86 -3.15 -18.78
CA ASP A 139 4.50 -1.90 -19.15
C ASP A 139 5.76 -1.63 -18.33
N PHE A 140 6.50 -0.57 -18.67
CA PHE A 140 7.69 -0.16 -17.93
C PHE A 140 7.32 0.31 -16.52
N CYS A 141 7.82 -0.39 -15.51
CA CYS A 141 7.58 -0.09 -14.11
C CYS A 141 8.68 0.79 -13.54
N TYR A 142 8.31 1.95 -12.99
CA TYR A 142 9.23 2.92 -12.38
C TYR A 142 9.48 2.68 -10.88
N ALA A 143 9.04 1.55 -10.32
CA ALA A 143 9.44 1.15 -8.98
C ALA A 143 10.95 0.96 -8.91
N GLY A 144 11.58 1.46 -7.87
CA GLY A 144 13.03 1.53 -7.74
C GLY A 144 13.65 2.83 -8.27
N GLU A 145 12.91 3.62 -9.05
CA GLU A 145 13.34 4.95 -9.50
C GLU A 145 12.57 6.06 -8.77
N ARG A 146 11.28 5.86 -8.58
CA ARG A 146 10.40 6.86 -7.96
C ARG A 146 9.99 6.51 -6.53
N MET A 147 10.25 5.29 -6.12
CA MET A 147 10.12 4.82 -4.76
C MET A 147 11.03 3.63 -4.51
N LEU A 148 11.45 3.46 -3.28
CA LEU A 148 12.10 2.24 -2.79
C LEU A 148 11.20 1.60 -1.74
N TRP A 149 11.24 0.29 -1.67
CA TRP A 149 10.76 -0.46 -0.54
C TRP A 149 11.94 -0.68 0.42
N ILE A 150 11.77 -0.35 1.68
CA ILE A 150 12.81 -0.52 2.71
C ILE A 150 12.25 -1.40 3.80
N ASP A 151 12.94 -2.48 4.10
CA ASP A 151 12.66 -3.34 5.24
C ASP A 151 13.33 -2.73 6.48
N MET A 152 12.51 -2.22 7.39
CA MET A 152 13.01 -1.54 8.57
C MET A 152 13.62 -2.50 9.61
N SER A 153 13.39 -3.80 9.48
CA SER A 153 14.00 -4.80 10.37
C SER A 153 15.42 -5.17 9.97
N THR A 154 15.70 -5.13 8.66
CA THR A 154 17.01 -5.52 8.11
C THR A 154 17.82 -4.37 7.55
N GLY A 155 17.16 -3.24 7.26
CA GLY A 155 17.76 -2.07 6.60
C GLY A 155 17.96 -2.23 5.10
N TYR A 156 17.57 -3.35 4.50
CA TYR A 156 17.72 -3.54 3.06
C TYR A 156 16.63 -2.82 2.27
N SER A 157 17.04 -2.13 1.21
CA SER A 157 16.14 -1.54 0.23
C SER A 157 15.99 -2.44 -0.99
N ARG A 158 14.82 -2.34 -1.64
CA ARG A 158 14.47 -3.05 -2.87
C ARG A 158 13.80 -2.11 -3.84
N GLN A 159 13.87 -2.44 -5.12
CA GLN A 159 13.11 -1.70 -6.15
C GLN A 159 11.61 -1.84 -5.92
N CYS A 160 11.16 -3.03 -5.50
CA CYS A 160 9.78 -3.40 -5.25
C CYS A 160 9.74 -4.52 -4.21
N TYR A 161 8.58 -4.76 -3.64
CA TYR A 161 8.31 -5.84 -2.68
C TYR A 161 8.85 -7.22 -3.11
N SER A 162 8.78 -7.54 -4.40
CA SER A 162 9.16 -8.86 -4.96
C SER A 162 10.52 -8.89 -5.66
N THR A 163 11.31 -7.83 -5.55
CA THR A 163 12.63 -7.79 -6.17
C THR A 163 13.73 -8.15 -5.15
N PRO A 164 14.90 -8.59 -5.61
CA PRO A 164 16.07 -8.78 -4.75
C PRO A 164 16.49 -7.50 -4.04
N ASP A 165 17.31 -7.66 -3.00
CA ASP A 165 17.89 -6.55 -2.27
C ASP A 165 18.79 -5.71 -3.19
N LEU A 166 18.70 -4.39 -3.06
CA LEU A 166 19.42 -3.43 -3.89
C LEU A 166 20.58 -2.80 -3.12
N GLN A 167 20.36 -2.44 -1.87
CA GLN A 167 21.33 -1.76 -1.02
C GLN A 167 20.97 -1.96 0.45
N ASN A 168 21.95 -2.10 1.33
CA ASN A 168 21.75 -2.01 2.76
C ASN A 168 21.69 -0.52 3.16
N PHE A 169 20.47 -0.01 3.29
CA PHE A 169 20.25 1.40 3.56
C PHE A 169 20.76 1.84 4.94
N MET A 170 20.64 0.98 5.96
CA MET A 170 21.12 1.30 7.31
C MET A 170 22.62 1.10 7.50
N GLY A 171 23.20 0.12 6.80
CA GLY A 171 24.64 -0.14 6.86
C GLY A 171 25.48 0.74 5.93
N GLU A 172 24.85 1.52 5.05
CA GLU A 172 25.52 2.33 4.02
C GLU A 172 24.96 3.77 3.98
N LEU A 173 24.71 4.37 5.15
CA LEU A 173 24.13 5.73 5.26
C LEU A 173 24.98 6.82 4.61
N ASP A 174 26.29 6.61 4.48
CA ASP A 174 27.27 7.48 3.83
C ASP A 174 27.28 7.35 2.31
N LYS A 175 26.64 6.30 1.76
CA LYS A 175 26.62 6.07 0.33
C LYS A 175 25.38 6.65 -0.33
N PRO A 176 25.49 7.12 -1.58
CA PRO A 176 24.33 7.57 -2.35
C PRO A 176 23.27 6.46 -2.47
N VAL A 177 22.00 6.86 -2.36
CA VAL A 177 20.89 5.96 -2.58
C VAL A 177 20.91 5.42 -4.00
N LYS A 178 20.88 4.11 -4.16
CA LYS A 178 20.81 3.46 -5.46
C LYS A 178 19.38 3.49 -6.00
N TRP A 179 19.21 4.13 -7.13
CA TRP A 179 17.95 4.20 -7.85
C TRP A 179 18.04 3.40 -9.13
N LEU A 180 17.16 2.40 -9.29
CA LEU A 180 17.10 1.58 -10.49
C LEU A 180 15.67 1.09 -10.69
N ALA A 181 15.03 1.50 -11.80
CA ALA A 181 13.67 1.08 -12.09
C ALA A 181 13.59 -0.43 -12.39
N VAL A 182 12.51 -1.10 -11.99
CA VAL A 182 12.23 -2.51 -12.34
C VAL A 182 12.12 -2.69 -13.86
N GLY A 183 11.61 -1.69 -14.57
CA GLY A 183 11.44 -1.73 -16.01
C GLY A 183 10.38 -2.77 -16.45
N ASN A 184 10.64 -3.44 -17.57
CA ASN A 184 9.77 -4.50 -18.09
C ASN A 184 10.11 -5.88 -17.50
N ASN A 185 10.95 -5.93 -16.44
CA ASN A 185 11.48 -7.19 -15.90
C ASN A 185 10.68 -7.75 -14.72
N CYS A 186 9.48 -7.21 -14.44
CA CYS A 186 8.64 -7.74 -13.38
C CYS A 186 8.23 -9.19 -13.69
N ARG A 187 8.55 -10.11 -12.79
CA ARG A 187 8.23 -11.54 -12.93
C ARG A 187 6.88 -11.93 -12.33
N GLU A 188 6.31 -11.03 -11.52
CA GLU A 188 5.06 -11.31 -10.82
C GLU A 188 3.90 -11.49 -11.79
N ALA A 189 3.01 -12.44 -11.50
CA ALA A 189 1.82 -12.70 -12.31
C ALA A 189 0.84 -11.52 -12.30
N HIS A 190 0.88 -10.69 -11.24
CA HIS A 190 0.12 -9.45 -11.10
C HIS A 190 0.84 -8.50 -10.16
N CYS A 191 0.49 -7.23 -10.17
CA CYS A 191 1.10 -6.25 -9.27
C CYS A 191 0.49 -6.32 -7.88
N TYR A 192 1.27 -6.80 -6.89
CA TYR A 192 0.84 -6.88 -5.48
C TYR A 192 0.64 -5.52 -4.83
N VAL A 193 1.33 -4.52 -5.30
CA VAL A 193 1.32 -3.14 -4.77
C VAL A 193 0.72 -2.15 -5.76
N ALA A 194 -0.14 -2.64 -6.66
CA ALA A 194 -0.79 -1.84 -7.69
C ALA A 194 -1.40 -0.55 -7.16
N HIS A 195 -2.07 -0.64 -6.01
CA HIS A 195 -2.70 0.50 -5.35
C HIS A 195 -1.70 1.61 -4.95
N THR A 196 -0.47 1.25 -4.60
CA THR A 196 0.58 2.23 -4.31
C THR A 196 1.19 2.75 -5.61
N PHE A 197 1.54 1.86 -6.51
CA PHE A 197 2.29 2.21 -7.71
C PHE A 197 1.46 2.97 -8.74
N MET A 198 0.20 2.59 -8.92
CA MET A 198 -0.67 3.27 -9.88
C MET A 198 -0.97 4.70 -9.45
N THR A 199 -1.27 4.89 -8.16
CA THR A 199 -1.57 6.22 -7.64
C THR A 199 -0.37 7.17 -7.65
N LEU A 200 0.84 6.63 -7.63
CA LEU A 200 2.07 7.38 -7.79
C LEU A 200 2.51 7.51 -9.26
N GLY A 201 1.74 7.00 -10.21
CA GLY A 201 2.09 7.00 -11.63
C GLY A 201 3.29 6.13 -11.99
N ILE A 202 3.62 5.15 -11.12
CA ILE A 202 4.76 4.25 -11.30
C ILE A 202 4.40 3.09 -12.23
N ALA A 203 3.15 2.66 -12.17
CA ALA A 203 2.58 1.58 -12.96
C ALA A 203 1.20 1.98 -13.48
N PRO A 204 1.08 2.66 -14.62
CA PRO A 204 -0.21 2.91 -15.24
C PRO A 204 -0.82 1.59 -15.70
N PHE A 205 -2.06 1.30 -15.29
CA PHE A 205 -2.79 0.13 -15.76
C PHE A 205 -3.67 0.52 -16.94
N PRO A 206 -3.45 -0.03 -18.15
CA PRO A 206 -4.29 0.19 -19.31
C PRO A 206 -5.73 -0.22 -19.02
N GLY A 207 -6.70 0.58 -19.47
CA GLY A 207 -8.14 0.31 -19.24
C GLY A 207 -8.70 0.87 -17.93
N TYR A 208 -7.90 1.45 -17.08
CA TYR A 208 -8.34 2.18 -15.88
C TYR A 208 -8.79 3.63 -16.19
N VAL A 209 -9.09 3.88 -17.46
CA VAL A 209 -9.31 5.23 -18.00
C VAL A 209 -10.58 5.89 -17.44
N LYS A 210 -11.54 5.13 -16.94
CA LYS A 210 -12.82 5.65 -16.46
C LYS A 210 -12.70 6.35 -15.11
N TYR A 211 -11.75 5.96 -14.31
CA TYR A 211 -11.39 6.60 -13.06
C TYR A 211 -9.91 6.96 -13.16
N LYS A 212 -9.59 8.23 -13.19
CA LYS A 212 -8.28 8.70 -12.73
C LYS A 212 -8.42 8.98 -11.24
N PRO A 213 -8.56 7.95 -10.39
CA PRO A 213 -8.64 8.21 -8.98
C PRO A 213 -7.28 8.74 -8.60
N THR A 214 -7.26 10.00 -8.24
CA THR A 214 -6.10 10.55 -7.58
C THR A 214 -5.94 9.82 -6.25
N TYR A 215 -4.76 9.74 -5.75
CA TYR A 215 -4.48 9.04 -4.49
C TYR A 215 -5.32 9.56 -3.33
N ASP A 216 -5.66 10.84 -3.36
CA ASP A 216 -6.55 11.47 -2.41
C ASP A 216 -7.96 10.85 -2.43
N VAL A 217 -8.49 10.46 -3.58
CA VAL A 217 -9.79 9.77 -3.67
C VAL A 217 -9.69 8.34 -3.13
N ILE A 218 -8.68 7.58 -3.56
CA ILE A 218 -8.54 6.17 -3.17
C ILE A 218 -8.23 6.00 -1.67
N ARG A 219 -7.44 6.91 -1.09
CA ARG A 219 -6.89 6.76 0.25
C ARG A 219 -7.55 7.61 1.31
N ASN A 220 -8.21 8.70 0.90
CA ASN A 220 -8.83 9.60 1.85
C ASN A 220 -10.14 9.03 2.40
N ARG A 221 -10.43 9.37 3.63
CA ARG A 221 -11.73 9.28 4.28
C ARG A 221 -11.95 10.57 5.06
N ILE A 222 -13.20 10.92 5.25
CA ILE A 222 -13.60 12.04 6.09
C ILE A 222 -14.35 11.47 7.28
N CYS A 223 -13.79 11.67 8.46
CA CYS A 223 -14.41 11.22 9.71
C CYS A 223 -15.65 12.06 10.02
N SER A 224 -16.51 11.55 10.89
CA SER A 224 -17.73 12.23 11.36
C SER A 224 -17.48 13.61 11.99
N ASP A 225 -16.27 13.82 12.55
CA ASP A 225 -15.82 15.10 13.08
C ASP A 225 -15.22 16.05 12.01
N GLY A 226 -15.32 15.71 10.74
CA GLY A 226 -14.75 16.46 9.62
C GLY A 226 -13.25 16.26 9.42
N THR A 227 -12.58 15.48 10.25
CA THR A 227 -11.14 15.21 10.07
C THR A 227 -10.92 14.35 8.85
N GLU A 228 -10.02 14.79 7.98
CA GLU A 228 -9.59 14.01 6.83
C GLU A 228 -8.34 13.17 7.14
N TRP A 229 -8.29 11.96 6.60
CA TRP A 229 -7.13 11.08 6.74
C TRP A 229 -5.90 11.61 6.01
N LEU A 230 -6.10 12.23 4.84
CA LEU A 230 -5.02 12.87 4.10
C LEU A 230 -4.94 14.36 4.42
N LYS A 231 -3.81 14.80 4.93
CA LYS A 231 -3.54 16.23 5.19
C LYS A 231 -3.24 16.98 3.88
N PRO A 232 -3.41 18.32 3.85
CA PRO A 232 -3.31 19.11 2.61
C PRO A 232 -1.98 18.92 1.86
N THR A 233 -0.85 18.87 2.57
CA THR A 233 0.47 18.67 1.95
C THR A 233 0.53 17.36 1.18
N TYR A 234 0.03 16.28 1.76
CA TYR A 234 0.02 14.96 1.13
C TYR A 234 -0.96 14.90 -0.04
N LYS A 235 -2.16 15.50 0.09
CA LYS A 235 -3.10 15.65 -1.03
C LYS A 235 -2.47 16.38 -2.20
N LYS A 236 -1.79 17.50 -1.94
CA LYS A 236 -1.08 18.26 -2.96
C LYS A 236 -0.01 17.41 -3.65
N ALA A 237 0.82 16.69 -2.87
CA ALA A 237 1.86 15.82 -3.40
C ALA A 237 1.28 14.74 -4.35
N PHE A 238 0.11 14.20 -4.06
CA PHE A 238 -0.52 13.19 -4.92
C PHE A 238 -1.28 13.77 -6.11
N ARG A 239 -1.92 14.93 -5.98
CA ARG A 239 -2.62 15.60 -7.10
C ARG A 239 -1.66 16.00 -8.20
N TYR A 240 -0.54 16.56 -7.82
CA TYR A 240 0.49 16.96 -8.77
C TYR A 240 1.40 15.82 -9.13
N GLY A 241 1.11 14.68 -8.54
CA GLY A 241 1.59 13.37 -8.82
C GLY A 241 3.04 13.34 -9.22
N ILE A 242 3.69 12.28 -8.99
CA ILE A 242 4.94 11.98 -9.64
C ILE A 242 4.69 11.94 -11.17
N SER A 243 4.31 13.08 -11.73
CA SER A 243 4.42 13.37 -13.17
C SER A 243 5.89 13.49 -13.55
N GLY A 244 6.72 12.64 -12.95
CA GLY A 244 8.08 12.45 -13.37
C GLY A 244 8.05 12.15 -14.86
N ARG A 245 8.81 12.88 -15.65
CA ARG A 245 8.95 12.65 -17.08
C ARG A 245 9.23 11.17 -17.31
N ASN A 246 8.46 10.55 -18.18
CA ASN A 246 8.75 9.19 -18.61
C ASN A 246 10.16 9.14 -19.17
N PHE A 247 10.88 8.06 -18.90
CA PHE A 247 12.19 7.87 -19.49
C PHE A 247 12.11 7.81 -21.03
N SER A 248 13.14 8.31 -21.71
CA SER A 248 13.34 8.05 -23.13
C SER A 248 13.43 6.54 -23.38
N ASP A 249 13.11 6.11 -24.57
CA ASP A 249 13.15 4.68 -24.92
C ASP A 249 14.57 4.11 -24.80
N LEU A 250 15.59 4.91 -25.13
CA LEU A 250 17.00 4.53 -24.92
C LEU A 250 17.28 4.26 -23.42
N LYS A 251 16.85 5.16 -22.51
CA LYS A 251 17.04 4.96 -21.06
C LYS A 251 16.31 3.71 -20.59
N LYS A 252 15.10 3.42 -21.08
CA LYS A 252 14.36 2.19 -20.76
C LYS A 252 15.11 0.93 -21.19
N VAL A 253 15.70 0.93 -22.39
CA VAL A 253 16.51 -0.20 -22.89
C VAL A 253 17.73 -0.43 -22.01
N ILE A 254 18.46 0.63 -21.67
CA ILE A 254 19.65 0.53 -20.78
C ILE A 254 19.25 -0.07 -19.42
N ILE A 255 18.19 0.43 -18.79
CA ILE A 255 17.72 -0.07 -17.50
C ILE A 255 17.32 -1.54 -17.58
N ASN A 256 16.62 -1.95 -18.63
CA ASN A 256 16.24 -3.34 -18.82
C ASN A 256 17.47 -4.26 -18.93
N LYS A 257 18.53 -3.83 -19.64
CA LYS A 257 19.80 -4.58 -19.71
C LYS A 257 20.51 -4.65 -18.34
N LEU A 258 20.58 -3.54 -17.61
CA LEU A 258 21.17 -3.52 -16.26
C LEU A 258 20.46 -4.49 -15.30
N ASN A 259 19.14 -4.53 -15.31
CA ASN A 259 18.36 -5.48 -14.50
C ASN A 259 18.64 -6.94 -14.87
N ILE A 260 18.89 -7.25 -16.13
CA ILE A 260 19.29 -8.59 -16.57
C ILE A 260 20.65 -8.95 -15.98
N LEU A 261 21.62 -8.05 -16.07
CA LEU A 261 22.98 -8.27 -15.54
C LEU A 261 22.99 -8.48 -14.02
N LEU A 262 22.22 -7.68 -13.27
CA LEU A 262 22.10 -7.85 -11.82
C LEU A 262 21.53 -9.23 -11.44
N LYS A 263 20.51 -9.70 -12.17
CA LYS A 263 19.92 -11.04 -11.96
C LYS A 263 20.89 -12.19 -12.28
N TRP A 264 21.83 -11.98 -13.16
CA TRP A 264 22.88 -12.96 -13.44
C TRP A 264 23.87 -13.04 -12.27
N LYS A 265 24.22 -11.90 -11.68
CA LYS A 265 25.11 -11.83 -10.53
C LYS A 265 24.54 -12.58 -9.33
N ASP A 266 23.27 -12.39 -9.01
CA ASP A 266 22.62 -13.08 -7.88
C ASP A 266 22.59 -14.62 -8.05
N ARG A 267 22.55 -15.13 -9.29
CA ARG A 267 22.59 -16.56 -9.57
C ARG A 267 23.99 -17.20 -9.48
N LEU A 268 25.02 -16.39 -9.46
CA LEU A 268 26.42 -16.86 -9.35
C LEU A 268 26.90 -16.83 -7.89
N THR A 269 26.11 -16.29 -6.99
CA THR A 269 26.39 -16.17 -5.56
C THR A 269 25.55 -17.11 -4.69
N ASP A 270 24.56 -17.80 -5.27
CA ASP A 270 23.83 -18.92 -4.71
C ASP A 270 24.48 -20.27 -5.17
#